data_92a379a8c0b2d6e19ac30db3ef38187d
#
_entry.id   92a379a8c0b2d6e19ac30db3ef38187d
#
_cell.length_a   1.000
_cell.length_b   1.000
_cell.length_c   1.000
_cell.angle_alpha   90.00
_cell.angle_beta   90.00
_cell.angle_gamma   90.00
#
_symmetry.space_group_name_H-M   'P 1'
#
loop_
_entity.id
_entity.type
_entity.pdbx_description
1 polymer ?
#
loop_
_entity_poly.entity_id
_entity_poly.type
_entity_poly.pdbx_seq_one_letter_code
_entity_poly.pdbx_strand_id
1 'polypeptide(L)' 'MKNWKILKTETDYRNALTRLDEVIDATMGTSEGDELELLALLIKDYEEKHYPARLPDPIDM' A
#
# COMPACT_ATOMS: atom_id res chain seq x y z
N MET A 1 -10.35 7.68 -12.14
CA MET A 1 -9.55 6.98 -11.17
C MET A 1 -8.12 6.83 -11.65
N LYS A 2 -7.18 6.91 -10.75
CA LYS A 2 -5.82 6.80 -11.17
C LYS A 2 -5.44 5.40 -11.46
N ASN A 3 -4.52 5.24 -12.38
CA ASN A 3 -3.99 3.93 -12.68
C ASN A 3 -2.76 3.71 -11.84
N TRP A 4 -2.89 2.95 -10.81
CA TRP A 4 -1.75 2.64 -9.97
C TRP A 4 -1.07 1.38 -10.50
N LYS A 5 0.23 1.36 -10.39
CA LYS A 5 1.02 0.22 -10.82
C LYS A 5 1.85 -0.28 -9.66
N ILE A 6 2.47 -1.41 -9.86
CA ILE A 6 3.35 -1.94 -8.84
C ILE A 6 4.39 -0.89 -8.50
N LEU A 7 4.60 -0.68 -7.22
CA LEU A 7 5.55 0.31 -6.75
C LEU A 7 6.95 -0.24 -6.93
N LYS A 8 7.79 0.51 -7.61
CA LYS A 8 9.13 0.04 -7.91
C LYS A 8 10.21 0.87 -7.26
N THR A 9 9.92 2.11 -6.94
CA THR A 9 10.92 3.01 -6.36
C THR A 9 10.37 3.60 -5.10
N GLU A 10 11.25 4.19 -4.32
CA GLU A 10 10.81 4.84 -3.11
C GLU A 10 9.90 6.02 -3.42
N THR A 11 10.14 6.71 -4.51
CA THR A 11 9.25 7.79 -4.91
C THR A 11 7.85 7.27 -5.15
N ASP A 12 7.74 6.13 -5.85
CA ASP A 12 6.44 5.52 -6.08
C ASP A 12 5.77 5.18 -4.75
N TYR A 13 6.55 4.62 -3.84
CA TYR A 13 6.04 4.23 -2.54
C TYR A 13 5.52 5.46 -1.78
N ARG A 14 6.28 6.54 -1.79
CA ARG A 14 5.86 7.74 -1.08
C ARG A 14 4.62 8.35 -1.70
N ASN A 15 4.53 8.35 -3.01
CA ASN A 15 3.35 8.86 -3.69
C ASN A 15 2.13 8.04 -3.29
N ALA A 16 2.29 6.72 -3.23
CA ALA A 16 1.19 5.86 -2.84
C ALA A 16 0.76 6.14 -1.40
N LEU A 17 1.72 6.36 -0.51
CA LEU A 17 1.39 6.67 0.87
C LEU A 17 0.63 7.97 0.99
N THR A 18 1.05 8.98 0.23
CA THR A 18 0.37 10.26 0.25
C THR A 18 -1.07 10.11 -0.22
N ARG A 19 -1.25 9.37 -1.31
CA ARG A 19 -2.60 9.18 -1.81
C ARG A 19 -3.43 8.33 -0.86
N LEU A 20 -2.81 7.33 -0.26
CA LEU A 20 -3.52 6.50 0.70
C LEU A 20 -4.09 7.37 1.81
N ASP A 21 -3.29 8.30 2.30
CA ASP A 21 -3.74 9.18 3.37
C ASP A 21 -4.92 10.02 2.91
N GLU A 22 -4.92 10.41 1.63
CA GLU A 22 -6.01 11.23 1.11
C GLU A 22 -7.31 10.46 1.00
N VAL A 23 -7.23 9.17 0.74
CA VAL A 23 -8.44 8.36 0.54
C VAL A 23 -8.72 7.43 1.72
N ILE A 24 -8.00 7.61 2.81
CA ILE A 24 -8.14 6.69 3.94
C ILE A 24 -9.55 6.67 4.49
N ASP A 25 -10.28 7.76 4.35
CA ASP A 25 -11.64 7.83 4.85
C ASP A 25 -12.67 7.53 3.78
N ALA A 26 -12.26 7.04 2.64
CA ALA A 26 -13.17 6.81 1.55
C ALA A 26 -14.19 5.72 1.91
N THR A 27 -15.39 5.92 1.41
CA THR A 27 -16.44 4.95 1.64
C THR A 27 -16.24 3.75 0.74
N MET A 28 -16.46 2.56 1.29
CA MET A 28 -16.37 1.36 0.48
C MET A 28 -17.36 1.41 -0.64
N GLY A 29 -16.96 0.89 -1.77
CA GLY A 29 -17.83 0.88 -2.93
C GLY A 29 -17.70 2.10 -3.81
N THR A 30 -16.94 3.09 -3.40
CA THR A 30 -16.70 4.25 -4.25
C THR A 30 -15.39 4.07 -4.99
N SER A 31 -15.13 4.94 -5.96
CA SER A 31 -13.87 4.89 -6.67
C SER A 31 -12.70 5.07 -5.72
N GLU A 32 -12.84 5.99 -4.78
CA GLU A 32 -11.78 6.21 -3.81
C GLU A 32 -11.61 4.99 -2.90
N GLY A 33 -12.71 4.32 -2.57
CA GLY A 33 -12.60 3.11 -1.78
C GLY A 33 -11.85 2.02 -2.50
N ASP A 34 -12.10 1.88 -3.80
CA ASP A 34 -11.38 0.91 -4.61
C ASP A 34 -9.91 1.28 -4.68
N GLU A 35 -9.62 2.56 -4.84
CA GLU A 35 -8.23 3.01 -4.91
C GLU A 35 -7.54 2.75 -3.58
N LEU A 36 -8.24 2.95 -2.49
CA LEU A 36 -7.68 2.70 -1.17
C LEU A 36 -7.24 1.23 -1.03
N GLU A 37 -8.11 0.32 -1.46
CA GLU A 37 -7.76 -1.08 -1.38
C GLU A 37 -6.57 -1.42 -2.26
N LEU A 38 -6.54 -0.88 -3.46
CA LEU A 38 -5.44 -1.13 -4.36
C LEU A 38 -4.14 -0.57 -3.79
N LEU A 39 -4.19 0.64 -3.26
CA LEU A 39 -3.01 1.24 -2.67
C LEU A 39 -2.49 0.41 -1.51
N ALA A 40 -3.39 -0.09 -0.68
CA ALA A 40 -2.99 -0.91 0.45
C ALA A 40 -2.25 -2.15 -0.01
N LEU A 41 -2.74 -2.77 -1.07
CA LEU A 41 -2.08 -3.96 -1.61
C LEU A 41 -0.72 -3.63 -2.19
N LEU A 42 -0.63 -2.55 -2.94
CA LEU A 42 0.63 -2.17 -3.56
C LEU A 42 1.66 -1.79 -2.51
N ILE A 43 1.24 -1.07 -1.50
CA ILE A 43 2.14 -0.65 -0.45
C ILE A 43 2.63 -1.86 0.33
N LYS A 44 1.72 -2.78 0.63
CA LYS A 44 2.11 -3.97 1.34
C LYS A 44 3.11 -4.78 0.54
N ASP A 45 2.87 -4.92 -0.76
CA ASP A 45 3.77 -5.67 -1.61
C ASP A 45 5.16 -5.03 -1.63
N TYR A 46 5.20 -3.71 -1.74
CA TYR A 46 6.48 -3.01 -1.75
C TYR A 46 7.21 -3.22 -0.44
N GLU A 47 6.49 -3.09 0.67
CA GLU A 47 7.12 -3.24 1.97
C GLU A 47 7.67 -4.64 2.17
N GLU A 48 6.95 -5.63 1.70
CA GLU A 48 7.42 -6.99 1.86
C GLU A 48 8.69 -7.25 1.07
N LYS A 49 8.84 -6.57 -0.05
CA LYS A 49 10.01 -6.77 -0.89
C LYS A 49 11.20 -5.94 -0.45
N HIS A 50 10.93 -4.75 0.07
CA HIS A 50 12.02 -3.82 0.37
C HIS A 50 12.28 -3.67 1.86
N TYR A 51 11.31 -3.98 2.68
CA TYR A 51 11.47 -3.93 4.13
C TYR A 51 10.93 -5.22 4.70
N PRO A 52 11.57 -6.30 4.43
CA PRO A 52 11.09 -7.61 4.84
C PRO A 52 11.14 -7.66 6.29
N ALA A 53 10.46 -7.09 6.88
CA ALA A 53 10.44 -7.05 8.17
C ALA A 53 10.31 -8.24 8.83
N ARG A 54 10.68 -8.84 8.86
CA ARG A 54 10.55 -9.84 9.39
C ARG A 54 10.40 -10.00 10.62
N LEU A 55 9.87 -10.05 11.04
CA LEU A 55 9.58 -10.21 12.18
C LEU A 55 9.69 -11.39 12.63
N PRO A 56 10.08 -11.57 13.27
CA PRO A 56 10.34 -12.65 13.81
C PRO A 56 9.28 -13.38 14.14
N ASP A 57 9.09 -13.99 13.88
CA ASP A 57 8.21 -14.73 14.16
C ASP A 57 8.29 -15.22 15.32
N PRO A 58 7.75 -15.04 15.90
CA PRO A 58 7.73 -15.38 17.15
C PRO A 58 7.72 -16.76 17.30
N ILE A 59 7.38 -17.25 16.72
CA ILE A 59 7.26 -18.42 16.93
C ILE A 59 8.19 -19.10 16.64
N ASP A 60 8.63 -18.85 16.31
CA ASP A 60 9.46 -19.41 16.05
C ASP A 60 9.99 -19.92 16.85
N MET A 61 9.77 -20.03 17.33
CA MET A 61 10.05 -20.46 18.01
C MET A 61 10.06 -20.97 18.13
#